data_e6d7412a14069af1507c6edbc9af6d93
#
_entry.id   e6d7412a14069af1507c6edbc9af6d93
#
_cell.length_a   1.000
_cell.length_b   1.000
_cell.length_c   1.000
_cell.angle_alpha   90.00
_cell.angle_beta   90.00
_cell.angle_gamma   90.00
#
_symmetry.space_group_name_H-M   'P 1'
#
loop_
_entity.id
_entity.type
_entity.pdbx_description
1 polymer ?
#
loop_
_entity_poly.entity_id
_entity_poly.type
_entity_poly.pdbx_seq_one_letter_code
_entity_poly.pdbx_strand_id
1 'polypeptide(L)'
;MEAATLMDWLVDTNILIDHLRGVSKATTFLRQARGAGTLWISAVTVAEVYAGQRTRQAKQAANVSRLLNLFRIAYVDGVVAKLGGEIARDCGTALPDALIAATAVRKGLVLATRNMSHFQHIPDLDVRAPY
;
A
#
# COMPACT_ATOMS: atom_id res chain seq x y z
N MET A 1 -26.49 -5.70 -13.75
CA MET A 1 -25.15 -5.87 -13.13
C MET A 1 -24.39 -4.55 -13.28
N GLU A 2 -23.92 -4.03 -12.20
CA GLU A 2 -23.13 -2.81 -12.25
C GLU A 2 -21.75 -3.10 -12.85
N ALA A 3 -21.28 -2.19 -13.69
CA ALA A 3 -19.90 -2.27 -14.14
C ALA A 3 -18.96 -2.04 -12.96
N ALA A 4 -17.86 -2.80 -12.90
CA ALA A 4 -16.84 -2.56 -11.90
C ALA A 4 -16.30 -1.14 -12.05
N THR A 5 -16.25 -0.38 -10.97
CA THR A 5 -15.66 0.94 -10.96
C THR A 5 -14.14 0.81 -11.15
N LEU A 6 -13.60 1.43 -12.20
CA LEU A 6 -12.16 1.50 -12.39
C LEU A 6 -11.57 2.33 -11.25
N MET A 7 -10.62 1.75 -10.55
CA MET A 7 -9.97 2.41 -9.43
C MET A 7 -8.52 2.01 -9.35
N ASP A 8 -7.66 3.00 -9.21
CA ASP A 8 -6.25 2.77 -8.99
C ASP A 8 -5.97 2.90 -7.50
N TRP A 9 -5.41 1.84 -6.93
CA TRP A 9 -5.16 1.73 -5.51
C TRP A 9 -3.67 1.83 -5.20
N LEU A 10 -3.34 2.50 -4.10
CA LEU A 10 -2.08 2.30 -3.40
C LEU A 10 -2.36 1.35 -2.25
N VAL A 11 -1.68 0.21 -2.22
CA VAL A 11 -1.94 -0.86 -1.25
C VAL A 11 -0.93 -0.78 -0.12
N ASP A 12 -1.42 -0.67 1.12
CA ASP A 12 -0.58 -0.63 2.31
C ASP A 12 0.07 -2.00 2.56
N THR A 13 1.22 -1.98 3.19
CA THR A 13 2.06 -3.15 3.46
C THR A 13 1.31 -4.27 4.17
N ASN A 14 0.44 -3.95 5.13
CA ASN A 14 -0.28 -4.96 5.91
C ASN A 14 -1.20 -5.84 5.06
N ILE A 15 -1.74 -5.33 3.97
CA ILE A 15 -2.57 -6.13 3.06
C ILE A 15 -1.72 -7.14 2.30
N LEU A 16 -0.52 -6.75 1.86
CA LEU A 16 0.41 -7.68 1.24
C LEU A 16 0.82 -8.79 2.20
N ILE A 17 1.11 -8.43 3.44
CA ILE A 17 1.49 -9.39 4.48
C ILE A 17 0.32 -10.33 4.78
N ASP A 18 -0.90 -9.84 4.87
CA ASP A 18 -2.09 -10.67 5.03
C ASP A 18 -2.21 -11.70 3.90
N HIS A 19 -2.05 -11.26 2.66
CA HIS A 19 -2.07 -12.17 1.51
C HIS A 19 -0.99 -13.25 1.62
N LEU A 20 0.23 -12.86 1.97
CA LEU A 20 1.34 -13.80 2.12
C LEU A 20 1.13 -14.79 3.27
N ARG A 21 0.34 -14.43 4.28
CA ARG A 21 -0.05 -15.31 5.38
C ARG A 21 -1.26 -16.19 5.07
N GLY A 22 -1.84 -16.06 3.90
CA GLY A 22 -2.98 -16.86 3.47
C GLY A 22 -4.35 -16.32 3.92
N VAL A 23 -4.44 -15.04 4.23
CA VAL A 23 -5.73 -14.40 4.55
C VAL A 23 -6.55 -14.26 3.27
N SER A 24 -7.62 -15.03 3.16
CA SER A 24 -8.40 -15.11 1.92
C SER A 24 -9.05 -13.80 1.51
N LYS A 25 -9.46 -12.97 2.46
CA LYS A 25 -10.04 -11.64 2.18
C LYS A 25 -9.04 -10.71 1.50
N ALA A 26 -7.77 -10.77 1.90
CA ALA A 26 -6.70 -10.00 1.25
C ALA A 26 -6.50 -10.46 -0.19
N THR A 27 -6.42 -11.75 -0.41
CA THR A 27 -6.27 -12.35 -1.74
C THR A 27 -7.44 -11.97 -2.65
N THR A 28 -8.67 -12.07 -2.15
CA THR A 28 -9.87 -11.69 -2.89
C THR A 28 -9.86 -10.22 -3.28
N PHE A 29 -9.53 -9.34 -2.34
CA PHE A 29 -9.42 -7.91 -2.61
C PHE A 29 -8.41 -7.63 -3.73
N LEU A 30 -7.19 -8.17 -3.61
CA LEU A 30 -6.14 -7.94 -4.59
C LEU A 30 -6.53 -8.42 -5.98
N ARG A 31 -7.17 -9.58 -6.07
CA ARG A 31 -7.64 -10.13 -7.34
C ARG A 31 -8.69 -9.25 -8.00
N GLN A 32 -9.69 -8.82 -7.23
CA GLN A 32 -10.77 -7.97 -7.73
C GLN A 32 -10.24 -6.58 -8.11
N ALA A 33 -9.40 -6.00 -7.28
CA ALA A 33 -8.84 -4.67 -7.52
C ALA A 33 -7.95 -4.66 -8.77
N ARG A 34 -7.16 -5.71 -8.98
CA ARG A 34 -6.31 -5.84 -10.17
C ARG A 34 -7.14 -5.97 -11.44
N GLY A 35 -8.29 -6.65 -11.37
CA GLY A 35 -9.19 -6.79 -12.51
C GLY A 35 -9.91 -5.50 -12.87
N ALA A 36 -10.00 -4.54 -11.94
CA ALA A 36 -10.75 -3.30 -12.11
C ALA A 36 -9.85 -2.06 -12.29
N GLY A 37 -8.53 -2.19 -12.20
CA GLY A 37 -7.62 -1.05 -12.32
C GLY A 37 -6.18 -1.43 -12.07
N THR A 38 -5.36 -0.43 -11.80
CA THR A 38 -3.93 -0.61 -11.55
C THR A 38 -3.66 -0.65 -10.06
N LEU A 39 -2.84 -1.61 -9.65
CA LEU A 39 -2.36 -1.70 -8.28
C LEU A 39 -0.97 -1.07 -8.16
N TRP A 40 -0.83 -0.21 -7.18
CA TRP A 40 0.43 0.45 -6.83
C TRP A 40 0.85 0.09 -5.42
N ILE A 41 2.15 0.06 -5.19
CA ILE A 41 2.75 0.04 -3.85
C ILE A 41 3.82 1.12 -3.77
N SER A 42 4.02 1.65 -2.56
CA SER A 42 5.15 2.55 -2.30
C SER A 42 6.46 1.77 -2.26
N ALA A 43 7.55 2.42 -2.66
CA ALA A 43 8.89 1.90 -2.42
C ALA A 43 9.13 1.59 -0.93
N VAL A 44 8.47 2.32 -0.02
CA VAL A 44 8.49 2.03 1.43
C VAL A 44 7.93 0.64 1.71
N THR A 45 6.84 0.27 1.05
CA THR A 45 6.23 -1.06 1.20
C THR A 45 7.18 -2.16 0.74
N VAL A 46 7.89 -1.94 -0.36
CA VAL A 46 8.92 -2.90 -0.81
C VAL A 46 9.95 -3.12 0.30
N ALA A 47 10.46 -2.03 0.89
CA ALA A 47 11.44 -2.12 1.96
C ALA A 47 10.88 -2.84 3.20
N GLU A 48 9.65 -2.55 3.59
CA GLU A 48 9.01 -3.18 4.75
C GLU A 48 8.80 -4.68 4.57
N VAL A 49 8.37 -5.10 3.38
CA VAL A 49 8.17 -6.53 3.09
C VAL A 49 9.51 -7.28 3.13
N TYR A 50 10.56 -6.71 2.54
CA TYR A 50 11.88 -7.34 2.54
C TYR A 50 12.59 -7.27 3.90
N ALA A 51 12.21 -6.35 4.77
CA ALA A 51 12.72 -6.31 6.13
C ALA A 51 12.20 -7.45 7.01
N GLY A 52 11.11 -8.12 6.60
CA GLY A 52 10.57 -9.26 7.31
C GLY A 52 11.44 -10.51 7.19
N GLN A 53 11.36 -11.39 8.20
CA GLN A 53 12.17 -12.64 8.25
C GLN A 53 11.81 -13.63 7.14
N ARG A 54 10.61 -13.53 6.60
CA ARG A 54 10.09 -14.40 5.54
C ARG A 54 11.03 -14.47 4.34
N THR A 55 11.61 -13.33 3.94
CA THR A 55 12.47 -13.26 2.76
C THR A 55 13.85 -13.88 2.93
N ARG A 56 14.19 -14.34 4.14
CA ARG A 56 15.42 -15.14 4.35
C ARG A 56 15.33 -16.52 3.73
N GLN A 57 14.12 -17.03 3.51
CA GLN A 57 13.92 -18.34 2.90
C GLN A 57 13.69 -18.18 1.40
N ALA A 58 14.43 -18.93 0.58
CA ALA A 58 14.40 -18.80 -0.87
C ALA A 58 13.00 -18.95 -1.46
N LYS A 59 12.22 -19.93 -0.98
CA LYS A 59 10.84 -20.14 -1.46
C LYS A 59 9.94 -18.96 -1.13
N GLN A 60 10.06 -18.43 0.07
CA GLN A 60 9.26 -17.26 0.49
C GLN A 60 9.70 -16.00 -0.25
N ALA A 61 11.00 -15.81 -0.46
CA ALA A 61 11.52 -14.70 -1.25
C ALA A 61 10.98 -14.74 -2.68
N ALA A 62 10.89 -15.93 -3.29
CA ALA A 62 10.31 -16.10 -4.62
C ALA A 62 8.81 -15.75 -4.64
N ASN A 63 8.06 -16.13 -3.61
CA ASN A 63 6.64 -15.76 -3.48
C ASN A 63 6.45 -14.24 -3.37
N VAL A 64 7.30 -13.58 -2.59
CA VAL A 64 7.29 -12.12 -2.45
C VAL A 64 7.58 -11.46 -3.79
N SER A 65 8.61 -11.91 -4.49
CA SER A 65 8.99 -11.35 -5.79
C SER A 65 7.84 -11.47 -6.80
N ARG A 66 7.18 -12.62 -6.86
CA ARG A 66 6.03 -12.82 -7.75
C ARG A 66 4.86 -11.90 -7.37
N LEU A 67 4.58 -11.75 -6.08
CA LEU A 67 3.53 -10.85 -5.62
C LEU A 67 3.83 -9.40 -6.03
N LEU A 68 5.04 -8.92 -5.76
CA LEU A 68 5.41 -7.54 -6.06
C LEU A 68 5.36 -7.21 -7.55
N ASN A 69 5.59 -8.21 -8.42
CA ASN A 69 5.48 -8.03 -9.87
C ASN A 69 4.06 -7.70 -10.34
N LEU A 70 3.04 -7.88 -9.51
CA LEU A 70 1.65 -7.50 -9.82
C LEU A 70 1.40 -6.00 -9.65
N PHE A 71 2.34 -5.28 -9.05
CA PHE A 71 2.18 -3.88 -8.66
C PHE A 71 3.12 -2.99 -9.47
N ARG A 72 2.67 -1.76 -9.69
CA ARG A 72 3.57 -0.68 -10.08
C ARG A 72 4.15 -0.07 -8.80
N ILE A 73 5.42 0.28 -8.83
CA ILE A 73 6.09 0.88 -7.69
C ILE A 73 6.06 2.40 -7.81
N ALA A 74 5.55 3.06 -6.77
CA ALA A 74 5.61 4.50 -6.63
C ALA A 74 6.82 4.86 -5.78
N TYR A 75 7.73 5.61 -6.35
CA TYR A 75 8.98 5.96 -5.69
C TYR A 75 8.83 7.18 -4.79
N VAL A 76 9.64 7.24 -3.74
CA VAL A 76 9.71 8.41 -2.86
C VAL A 76 10.72 9.38 -3.44
N ASP A 77 10.23 10.37 -4.17
CA ASP A 77 11.06 11.48 -4.65
C ASP A 77 11.11 12.61 -3.61
N GLY A 78 11.79 13.70 -3.96
CA GLY A 78 11.94 14.84 -3.02
C GLY A 78 10.60 15.48 -2.65
N VAL A 79 9.66 15.54 -3.57
CA VAL A 79 8.33 16.12 -3.32
C VAL A 79 7.53 15.24 -2.35
N VAL A 80 7.51 13.94 -2.57
CA VAL A 80 6.84 12.98 -1.69
C VAL A 80 7.52 12.98 -0.31
N ALA A 81 8.85 12.99 -0.27
CA ALA A 81 9.59 13.00 0.98
C ALA A 81 9.27 14.25 1.83
N LYS A 82 9.21 15.42 1.20
CA LYS A 82 8.84 16.66 1.88
C LYS A 82 7.43 16.59 2.46
N LEU A 83 6.47 16.18 1.64
CA LEU A 83 5.07 16.04 2.09
C LEU A 83 4.95 15.01 3.21
N GLY A 84 5.64 13.87 3.09
CA GLY A 84 5.66 12.83 4.13
C GLY A 84 6.21 13.36 5.45
N GLY A 85 7.28 14.13 5.40
CA GLY A 85 7.85 14.78 6.59
C GLY A 85 6.86 15.75 7.23
N GLU A 86 6.18 16.56 6.44
CA GLU A 86 5.16 17.48 6.92
C GLU A 86 3.97 16.75 7.56
N ILE A 87 3.49 15.67 6.96
CA ILE A 87 2.43 14.83 7.53
C ILE A 87 2.88 14.24 8.87
N ALA A 88 4.08 13.68 8.93
CA ALA A 88 4.61 13.11 10.17
C ALA A 88 4.67 14.15 11.29
N ARG A 89 5.14 15.35 10.97
CA ARG A 89 5.27 16.47 11.91
C ARG A 89 3.90 16.96 12.41
N ASP A 90 2.97 17.19 11.48
CA ASP A 90 1.71 17.88 11.78
C ASP A 90 0.59 16.95 12.23
N CYS A 91 0.62 15.69 11.79
CA CYS A 91 -0.43 14.72 12.10
C CYS A 91 0.01 13.68 13.13
N GLY A 92 1.27 13.71 13.58
CA GLY A 92 1.78 12.71 14.52
C GLY A 92 1.85 11.31 13.95
N THR A 93 1.97 11.21 12.62
CA THR A 93 1.99 9.93 11.91
C THR A 93 3.43 9.40 11.86
N ALA A 94 3.60 8.09 12.08
CA ALA A 94 4.91 7.45 11.93
C ALA A 94 5.45 7.69 10.51
N LEU A 95 6.75 7.94 10.37
CA LEU A 95 7.33 8.35 9.10
C LEU A 95 7.06 7.37 7.94
N PRO A 96 7.18 6.05 8.11
CA PRO A 96 6.84 5.13 7.00
C PRO A 96 5.39 5.29 6.53
N ASP A 97 4.43 5.37 7.45
CA ASP A 97 3.02 5.57 7.11
C ASP A 97 2.79 6.95 6.47
N ALA A 98 3.48 7.96 6.96
CA ALA A 98 3.39 9.31 6.39
C ALA A 98 3.89 9.36 4.94
N LEU A 99 4.95 8.62 4.62
CA LEU A 99 5.46 8.52 3.25
C LEU A 99 4.50 7.78 2.33
N ILE A 100 3.85 6.73 2.83
CA ILE A 100 2.81 6.01 2.08
C ILE A 100 1.62 6.95 1.82
N ALA A 101 1.16 7.66 2.83
CA ALA A 101 0.07 8.63 2.70
C ALA A 101 0.41 9.74 1.69
N ALA A 102 1.60 10.30 1.79
CA ALA A 102 2.07 11.33 0.87
C ALA A 102 2.10 10.85 -0.58
N THR A 103 2.48 9.60 -0.79
CA THR A 103 2.47 8.97 -2.12
C THR A 103 1.04 8.91 -2.69
N ALA A 104 0.07 8.47 -1.88
CA ALA A 104 -1.32 8.40 -2.29
C ALA A 104 -1.87 9.79 -2.65
N VAL A 105 -1.62 10.78 -1.80
CA VAL A 105 -2.06 12.17 -2.04
C VAL A 105 -1.46 12.72 -3.34
N ARG A 106 -0.16 12.56 -3.52
CA ARG A 106 0.54 13.12 -4.70
C ARG A 106 0.12 12.47 -6.01
N LYS A 107 -0.17 11.17 -5.99
CA LYS A 107 -0.56 10.44 -7.20
C LYS A 107 -2.07 10.39 -7.42
N GLY A 108 -2.86 10.91 -6.48
CA GLY A 108 -4.32 10.83 -6.58
C GLY A 108 -4.84 9.40 -6.49
N LEU A 109 -4.17 8.56 -5.69
CA LEU A 109 -4.55 7.16 -5.50
C LEU A 109 -5.38 7.01 -4.24
N VAL A 110 -6.29 6.03 -4.24
CA VAL A 110 -6.98 5.60 -3.02
C VAL A 110 -6.07 4.66 -2.25
N LEU A 111 -5.84 4.95 -0.99
CA LEU A 111 -5.05 4.08 -0.11
C LEU A 111 -5.92 2.97 0.44
N ALA A 112 -5.55 1.72 0.18
CA ALA A 112 -6.16 0.54 0.80
C ALA A 112 -5.35 0.14 2.02
N THR A 113 -5.97 0.12 3.18
CA THR A 113 -5.31 -0.27 4.44
C THR A 113 -6.29 -0.94 5.39
N ARG A 114 -5.78 -1.77 6.28
CA ARG A 114 -6.54 -2.27 7.42
C ARG A 114 -6.36 -1.42 8.68
N ASN A 115 -5.40 -0.51 8.69
CA ASN A 115 -5.08 0.36 9.83
C ASN A 115 -5.67 1.75 9.63
N MET A 116 -6.98 1.86 9.53
CA MET A 116 -7.67 3.13 9.29
C MET A 116 -7.27 4.20 10.32
N SER A 117 -7.08 3.83 11.59
CA SER A 117 -6.70 4.78 12.64
C SER A 117 -5.36 5.46 12.41
N HIS A 118 -4.46 4.83 11.64
CA HIS A 118 -3.16 5.41 11.31
C HIS A 118 -3.26 6.49 10.22
N PHE A 119 -4.33 6.49 9.42
CA PHE A 119 -4.41 7.30 8.20
C PHE A 119 -5.63 8.21 8.11
N GLN A 120 -6.74 7.88 8.76
CA GLN A 120 -8.03 8.55 8.54
C GLN A 120 -8.03 10.04 8.92
N HIS A 121 -7.08 10.48 9.73
CA HIS A 121 -6.95 11.87 10.20
C HIS A 121 -6.05 12.72 9.29
N ILE A 122 -5.48 12.14 8.25
CA ILE A 122 -4.55 12.84 7.36
C ILE A 122 -5.37 13.63 6.31
N PRO A 123 -5.14 14.96 6.17
CA PRO A 123 -5.86 15.77 5.19
C PRO A 123 -5.61 15.29 3.75
N ASP A 124 -6.63 15.44 2.92
CA ASP A 124 -6.60 15.18 1.47
C ASP A 124 -6.36 13.72 1.09
N LEU A 125 -6.33 12.82 2.04
CA LEU A 125 -6.11 11.39 1.80
C LEU A 125 -7.45 10.67 1.66
N ASP A 126 -7.67 10.01 0.52
CA ASP A 126 -8.75 9.04 0.35
C ASP A 126 -8.24 7.68 0.80
N VAL A 127 -8.73 7.21 1.94
CA VAL A 127 -8.30 5.93 2.53
C VAL A 127 -9.52 5.06 2.79
N ARG A 128 -9.40 3.78 2.46
CA ARG A 128 -10.48 2.80 2.60
C ARG A 128 -9.96 1.49 3.13
N ALA A 129 -10.77 0.85 3.98
CA ALA A 129 -10.52 -0.51 4.43
C ALA A 129 -11.24 -1.47 3.48
N PRO A 130 -10.52 -2.29 2.71
CA PRO A 130 -11.15 -3.13 1.69
C PRO A 130 -11.81 -4.39 2.26
N TYR A 131 -11.51 -4.73 3.51
CA TYR A 131 -12.12 -5.87 4.20
C TYR A 131 -11.98 -5.79 5.72
#